data_bb8c779554e887462639235cfd8557a0
#
_entry.id   bb8c779554e887462639235cfd8557a0
#
_cell.length_a   1.000
_cell.length_b   1.000
_cell.length_c   1.000
_cell.angle_alpha   90.00
_cell.angle_beta   90.00
_cell.angle_gamma   90.00
#
_symmetry.space_group_name_H-M   'P 1'
#
loop_
_entity.id
_entity.type
_entity.pdbx_description
1 polymer ?
#
loop_
_entity_poly.entity_id
_entity_poly.type
_entity_poly.pdbx_seq_one_letter_code
_entity_poly.pdbx_strand_id
1 'polypeptide(L)'
;MKKSIPLTILIGSVATATPVYATTMTVNVEIPRLNVAEYHRPYIAVYLEGADGSVAANLSVWYQQKTTSEGAGTKWLPDLRQWWRKSGRALKVPVDGVTGPTRPVGKHQIKASAAQLAGVKPGKYTLVVEAVREVGGRELVKIPLTIAAGKSASGSAKGSSELGAVSVTVAP
;
A
#
# COMPACT_ATOMS: atom_id res chain seq x y z
N MET A 1 -72.51 -4.36 22.21
CA MET A 1 -71.07 -4.48 22.54
C MET A 1 -70.29 -4.55 21.25
N LYS A 2 -69.62 -3.48 20.80
CA LYS A 2 -68.78 -3.44 19.59
C LYS A 2 -67.34 -3.72 20.01
N LYS A 3 -66.73 -4.81 19.54
CA LYS A 3 -65.35 -5.15 19.78
C LYS A 3 -64.47 -4.49 18.71
N SER A 4 -63.64 -3.52 19.14
CA SER A 4 -62.61 -2.94 18.30
C SER A 4 -61.37 -3.82 18.24
N ILE A 5 -60.93 -4.16 17.05
CA ILE A 5 -59.72 -4.94 16.79
C ILE A 5 -58.59 -3.90 16.51
N PRO A 6 -57.44 -3.93 17.22
CA PRO A 6 -56.32 -3.03 16.91
C PRO A 6 -55.59 -3.51 15.66
N LEU A 7 -55.41 -2.62 14.69
CA LEU A 7 -54.62 -2.82 13.50
C LEU A 7 -53.12 -2.65 13.84
N THR A 8 -52.39 -3.74 13.92
CA THR A 8 -50.94 -3.72 14.13
C THR A 8 -50.24 -3.45 12.78
N ILE A 9 -49.70 -2.26 12.62
CA ILE A 9 -48.87 -1.92 11.44
C ILE A 9 -47.47 -2.45 11.67
N LEU A 10 -47.08 -3.47 10.88
CA LEU A 10 -45.74 -4.02 10.85
C LEU A 10 -44.87 -3.13 9.94
N ILE A 11 -44.01 -2.29 10.53
CA ILE A 11 -43.04 -1.48 9.79
C ILE A 11 -41.87 -2.38 9.46
N GLY A 12 -41.81 -2.89 8.23
CA GLY A 12 -40.70 -3.64 7.71
C GLY A 12 -39.50 -2.71 7.44
N SER A 13 -38.44 -2.87 8.22
CA SER A 13 -37.14 -2.19 7.93
C SER A 13 -36.54 -2.76 6.66
N VAL A 14 -36.54 -1.99 5.58
CA VAL A 14 -35.80 -2.32 4.36
C VAL A 14 -34.34 -1.99 4.62
N ALA A 15 -33.52 -3.02 4.86
CA ALA A 15 -32.06 -2.86 4.88
C ALA A 15 -31.57 -2.57 3.46
N THR A 16 -31.22 -1.32 3.19
CA THR A 16 -30.55 -0.95 1.94
C THR A 16 -29.12 -1.45 1.99
N ALA A 17 -28.83 -2.56 1.30
CA ALA A 17 -27.47 -3.02 1.07
C ALA A 17 -26.76 -1.97 0.20
N THR A 18 -25.81 -1.23 0.76
CA THR A 18 -24.93 -0.37 -0.01
C THR A 18 -24.02 -1.28 -0.84
N PRO A 19 -23.91 -1.07 -2.18
CA PRO A 19 -23.02 -1.86 -3.00
C PRO A 19 -21.58 -1.66 -2.50
N VAL A 20 -20.94 -2.73 -2.08
CA VAL A 20 -19.50 -2.75 -1.79
C VAL A 20 -18.81 -2.79 -3.14
N TYR A 21 -18.32 -1.66 -3.62
CA TYR A 21 -17.45 -1.61 -4.79
C TYR A 21 -16.10 -2.21 -4.40
N ALA A 22 -15.77 -3.36 -4.97
CA ALA A 22 -14.47 -4.00 -4.79
C ALA A 22 -13.41 -3.18 -5.53
N THR A 23 -12.85 -2.17 -4.88
CA THR A 23 -11.73 -1.39 -5.42
C THR A 23 -10.51 -2.29 -5.52
N THR A 24 -9.92 -2.38 -6.69
CA THR A 24 -8.63 -3.04 -6.92
C THR A 24 -7.54 -2.00 -7.17
N MET A 25 -6.34 -2.25 -6.67
CA MET A 25 -5.20 -1.37 -6.90
C MET A 25 -4.01 -2.18 -7.36
N THR A 26 -3.42 -1.77 -8.47
CA THR A 26 -2.21 -2.35 -9.02
C THR A 26 -1.12 -1.29 -9.05
N VAL A 27 0.02 -1.59 -8.45
CA VAL A 27 1.22 -0.73 -8.45
C VAL A 27 2.33 -1.45 -9.19
N ASN A 28 2.96 -0.77 -10.14
CA ASN A 28 4.18 -1.24 -10.80
C ASN A 28 5.35 -0.42 -10.29
N VAL A 29 6.42 -1.10 -9.90
CA VAL A 29 7.66 -0.50 -9.39
C VAL A 29 8.81 -1.05 -10.20
N GLU A 30 9.61 -0.17 -10.78
CA GLU A 30 10.84 -0.53 -11.47
C GLU A 30 12.04 -0.30 -10.57
N ILE A 31 12.85 -1.35 -10.39
CA ILE A 31 14.17 -1.29 -9.76
C ILE A 31 15.18 -1.16 -10.89
N PRO A 32 15.86 -0.02 -11.05
CA PRO A 32 16.77 0.20 -12.16
C PRO A 32 18.07 -0.58 -11.98
N ARG A 33 18.73 -0.89 -13.08
CA ARG A 33 20.14 -1.33 -13.04
C ARG A 33 21.00 -0.11 -12.75
N LEU A 34 21.78 -0.19 -11.67
CA LEU A 34 22.72 0.84 -11.27
C LEU A 34 24.14 0.40 -11.58
N ASN A 35 24.94 1.31 -12.12
CA ASN A 35 26.37 1.09 -12.33
C ASN A 35 27.15 1.53 -11.08
N VAL A 36 27.23 0.64 -10.11
CA VAL A 36 27.88 0.86 -8.81
C VAL A 36 28.87 -0.27 -8.54
N ALA A 37 29.89 0.02 -7.74
CA ALA A 37 30.95 -0.95 -7.43
C ALA A 37 30.40 -2.16 -6.67
N GLU A 38 29.43 -1.95 -5.78
CA GLU A 38 28.76 -2.99 -5.01
C GLU A 38 27.26 -2.79 -5.07
N TYR A 39 26.53 -3.80 -5.50
CA TYR A 39 25.08 -3.74 -5.63
C TYR A 39 24.37 -4.65 -4.64
N HIS A 40 23.61 -4.03 -3.75
CA HIS A 40 22.65 -4.70 -2.88
C HIS A 40 21.22 -4.47 -3.38
N ARG A 41 20.34 -5.45 -3.17
CA ARG A 41 18.91 -5.28 -3.51
C ARG A 41 18.28 -4.31 -2.54
N PRO A 42 17.55 -3.28 -3.02
CA PRO A 42 16.94 -2.30 -2.13
C PRO A 42 15.84 -2.92 -1.27
N TYR A 43 15.70 -2.40 -0.05
CA TYR A 43 14.47 -2.51 0.72
C TYR A 43 13.49 -1.49 0.17
N ILE A 44 12.24 -1.90 0.01
CA ILE A 44 11.20 -1.04 -0.56
C ILE A 44 9.94 -1.14 0.30
N ALA A 45 9.36 0.02 0.64
CA ALA A 45 8.03 0.13 1.21
C ALA A 45 7.10 0.84 0.23
N VAL A 46 5.94 0.27 0.00
CA VAL A 46 4.87 0.81 -0.84
C VAL A 46 3.62 0.96 0.02
N TYR A 47 3.13 2.19 0.14
CA TYR A 47 1.98 2.48 1.00
C TYR A 47 1.15 3.65 0.48
N LEU A 48 -0.09 3.70 0.90
CA LEU A 48 -1.03 4.76 0.60
C LEU A 48 -1.11 5.72 1.79
N GLU A 49 -0.77 6.99 1.58
CA GLU A 49 -0.82 8.05 2.57
C GLU A 49 -2.09 8.88 2.37
N GLY A 50 -2.85 9.09 3.43
CA GLY A 50 -4.03 9.96 3.44
C GLY A 50 -3.67 11.44 3.41
N ALA A 51 -4.66 12.30 3.21
CA ALA A 51 -4.48 13.75 3.20
C ALA A 51 -3.99 14.32 4.54
N ASP A 52 -4.25 13.62 5.64
CA ASP A 52 -3.76 13.93 6.99
C ASP A 52 -2.31 13.47 7.23
N GLY A 53 -1.69 12.83 6.24
CA GLY A 53 -0.34 12.29 6.34
C GLY A 53 -0.23 10.96 7.07
N SER A 54 -1.33 10.35 7.51
CA SER A 54 -1.35 9.00 8.07
C SER A 54 -1.25 7.93 6.98
N VAL A 55 -0.82 6.72 7.34
CA VAL A 55 -0.81 5.58 6.41
C VAL A 55 -2.19 4.93 6.40
N ALA A 56 -2.90 5.06 5.29
CA ALA A 56 -4.22 4.47 5.08
C ALA A 56 -4.14 2.97 4.76
N ALA A 57 -3.09 2.55 4.04
CA ALA A 57 -2.84 1.14 3.72
C ALA A 57 -1.35 0.88 3.48
N ASN A 58 -0.83 -0.20 4.04
CA ASN A 58 0.46 -0.77 3.64
C ASN A 58 0.22 -1.77 2.51
N LEU A 59 0.82 -1.53 1.33
CA LEU A 59 0.58 -2.35 0.15
C LEU A 59 1.65 -3.42 -0.03
N SER A 60 2.92 -3.07 0.22
CA SER A 60 4.01 -4.04 0.19
C SER A 60 5.24 -3.51 0.93
N VAL A 61 5.98 -4.43 1.57
CA VAL A 61 7.29 -4.14 2.16
C VAL A 61 8.25 -5.26 1.80
N TRP A 62 9.30 -4.95 1.03
CA TRP A 62 10.30 -5.90 0.60
C TRP A 62 11.59 -5.70 1.39
N TYR A 63 12.00 -6.74 2.08
CA TYR A 63 13.22 -6.74 2.89
C TYR A 63 13.86 -8.14 2.90
N GLN A 64 15.09 -8.25 3.34
CA GLN A 64 15.76 -9.54 3.51
C GLN A 64 15.07 -10.35 4.61
N GLN A 65 14.41 -11.44 4.21
CA GLN A 65 13.66 -12.29 5.15
C GLN A 65 14.52 -13.36 5.81
N LYS A 66 15.61 -13.75 5.16
CA LYS A 66 16.54 -14.74 5.72
C LYS A 66 17.50 -14.07 6.69
N THR A 67 17.76 -14.71 7.83
CA THR A 67 18.86 -14.34 8.71
C THR A 67 20.19 -14.74 8.06
N THR A 68 21.14 -13.81 8.03
CA THR A 68 22.52 -14.02 7.55
C THR A 68 23.50 -13.86 8.70
N SER A 69 24.82 -13.95 8.41
CA SER A 69 25.88 -13.61 9.36
C SER A 69 25.76 -12.19 9.93
N GLU A 70 25.14 -11.27 9.16
CA GLU A 70 24.89 -9.89 9.57
C GLU A 70 23.66 -9.73 10.46
N GLY A 71 22.87 -10.80 10.62
CA GLY A 71 21.67 -10.87 11.44
C GLY A 71 20.36 -10.89 10.66
N ALA A 72 19.26 -10.67 11.37
CA ALA A 72 17.93 -10.64 10.78
C ALA A 72 17.72 -9.35 9.97
N GLY A 73 17.21 -9.47 8.73
CA GLY A 73 16.97 -8.31 7.87
C GLY A 73 15.98 -7.28 8.44
N THR A 74 15.16 -7.67 9.42
CA THR A 74 14.25 -6.75 10.12
C THR A 74 14.97 -5.61 10.84
N LYS A 75 16.24 -5.78 11.22
CA LYS A 75 17.02 -4.74 11.90
C LYS A 75 17.26 -3.50 11.03
N TRP A 76 17.18 -3.65 9.69
CA TRP A 76 17.39 -2.59 8.71
C TRP A 76 16.11 -1.91 8.23
N LEU A 77 14.93 -2.39 8.66
CA LEU A 77 13.65 -1.75 8.33
C LEU A 77 13.56 -0.29 8.76
N PRO A 78 14.20 0.18 9.86
CA PRO A 78 14.25 1.60 10.23
C PRO A 78 14.88 2.52 9.18
N ASP A 79 15.67 1.98 8.23
CA ASP A 79 16.27 2.76 7.14
C ASP A 79 15.25 3.22 6.12
N LEU A 80 14.10 2.54 6.00
CA LEU A 80 12.89 3.03 5.34
C LEU A 80 12.24 4.10 6.23
N ARG A 81 12.90 5.25 6.39
CA ARG A 81 12.71 6.22 7.46
C ARG A 81 11.31 6.80 7.54
N GLN A 82 10.70 7.12 6.38
CA GLN A 82 9.37 7.71 6.37
C GLN A 82 8.32 6.65 6.70
N TRP A 83 8.34 5.53 6.01
CA TRP A 83 7.46 4.41 6.29
C TRP A 83 7.59 3.93 7.73
N TRP A 84 8.81 3.76 8.22
CA TRP A 84 9.08 3.29 9.59
C TRP A 84 8.45 4.19 10.64
N ARG A 85 8.64 5.51 10.51
CA ARG A 85 8.06 6.48 11.47
C ARG A 85 6.54 6.51 11.44
N LYS A 86 5.93 6.36 10.24
CA LYS A 86 4.49 6.50 10.06
C LYS A 86 3.71 5.21 10.37
N SER A 87 4.30 4.05 10.09
CA SER A 87 3.62 2.77 10.19
C SER A 87 4.52 1.63 10.65
N GLY A 88 5.72 1.49 10.08
CA GLY A 88 6.55 0.29 10.20
C GLY A 88 6.88 -0.10 11.64
N ARG A 89 7.22 0.85 12.49
CA ARG A 89 7.59 0.57 13.90
C ARG A 89 6.45 -0.01 14.73
N ALA A 90 5.21 0.19 14.31
CA ALA A 90 4.03 -0.36 14.99
C ALA A 90 3.60 -1.72 14.41
N LEU A 91 4.20 -2.15 13.29
CA LEU A 91 3.87 -3.42 12.65
C LEU A 91 4.70 -4.56 13.22
N LYS A 92 4.03 -5.65 13.54
CA LYS A 92 4.69 -6.91 13.88
C LYS A 92 4.94 -7.68 12.58
N VAL A 93 6.15 -7.56 12.04
CA VAL A 93 6.54 -8.25 10.81
C VAL A 93 6.96 -9.72 11.10
N PRO A 94 6.74 -10.68 10.17
CA PRO A 94 6.11 -10.48 8.86
C PRO A 94 4.60 -10.23 8.96
N VAL A 95 4.08 -9.40 8.03
CA VAL A 95 2.63 -9.16 7.86
C VAL A 95 2.20 -9.87 6.59
N ASP A 96 1.21 -10.75 6.71
CA ASP A 96 0.71 -11.54 5.60
C ASP A 96 0.13 -10.63 4.48
N GLY A 97 0.41 -10.98 3.23
CA GLY A 97 0.02 -10.22 2.06
C GLY A 97 0.75 -8.87 1.87
N VAL A 98 1.54 -8.41 2.86
CA VAL A 98 2.28 -7.14 2.80
C VAL A 98 3.77 -7.38 2.66
N THR A 99 4.36 -8.25 3.48
CA THR A 99 5.80 -8.44 3.53
C THR A 99 6.28 -9.50 2.54
N GLY A 100 7.42 -9.25 1.91
CA GLY A 100 8.04 -10.16 0.97
C GLY A 100 9.56 -9.96 0.88
N PRO A 101 10.28 -10.84 0.18
CA PRO A 101 11.72 -10.72 0.00
C PRO A 101 12.06 -9.55 -0.91
N THR A 102 13.29 -9.03 -0.76
CA THR A 102 13.88 -8.06 -1.71
C THR A 102 13.78 -8.57 -3.14
N ARG A 103 13.59 -7.65 -4.08
CA ARG A 103 13.42 -7.96 -5.51
C ARG A 103 14.68 -7.62 -6.31
N PRO A 104 14.98 -8.35 -7.39
CA PRO A 104 16.08 -8.01 -8.30
C PRO A 104 15.75 -6.78 -9.15
N VAL A 105 16.74 -6.30 -9.89
CA VAL A 105 16.56 -5.32 -10.97
C VAL A 105 15.45 -5.79 -11.92
N GLY A 106 14.57 -4.87 -12.31
CA GLY A 106 13.45 -5.14 -13.22
C GLY A 106 12.15 -4.49 -12.79
N LYS A 107 11.07 -4.81 -13.50
CA LYS A 107 9.71 -4.31 -13.24
C LYS A 107 8.97 -5.32 -12.37
N HIS A 108 8.36 -4.84 -11.31
CA HIS A 108 7.61 -5.65 -10.34
C HIS A 108 6.21 -5.12 -10.18
N GLN A 109 5.23 -6.00 -10.12
CA GLN A 109 3.83 -5.66 -9.92
C GLN A 109 3.38 -6.06 -8.52
N ILE A 110 2.66 -5.16 -7.87
CA ILE A 110 1.98 -5.35 -6.59
C ILE A 110 0.49 -5.23 -6.85
N LYS A 111 -0.27 -6.23 -6.45
CA LYS A 111 -1.74 -6.18 -6.46
C LYS A 111 -2.21 -6.10 -5.02
N ALA A 112 -2.80 -4.96 -4.65
CA ALA A 112 -3.36 -4.81 -3.32
C ALA A 112 -4.62 -5.67 -3.19
N SER A 113 -4.70 -6.42 -2.11
CA SER A 113 -5.87 -7.22 -1.78
C SER A 113 -7.03 -6.35 -1.29
N ALA A 114 -8.25 -6.84 -1.39
CA ALA A 114 -9.42 -6.17 -0.83
C ALA A 114 -9.27 -5.92 0.68
N ALA A 115 -8.64 -6.84 1.41
CA ALA A 115 -8.36 -6.69 2.83
C ALA A 115 -7.43 -5.52 3.13
N GLN A 116 -6.38 -5.31 2.32
CA GLN A 116 -5.47 -4.17 2.46
C GLN A 116 -6.18 -2.83 2.19
N LEU A 117 -7.17 -2.81 1.32
CA LEU A 117 -7.91 -1.62 0.92
C LEU A 117 -9.20 -1.41 1.70
N ALA A 118 -9.58 -2.30 2.61
CA ALA A 118 -10.87 -2.24 3.33
C ALA A 118 -11.08 -0.94 4.11
N GLY A 119 -10.01 -0.31 4.60
CA GLY A 119 -10.07 0.99 5.31
C GLY A 119 -9.97 2.22 4.40
N VAL A 120 -9.73 2.04 3.10
CA VAL A 120 -9.54 3.15 2.15
C VAL A 120 -10.90 3.65 1.68
N LYS A 121 -11.24 4.87 2.08
CA LYS A 121 -12.50 5.55 1.70
C LYS A 121 -12.27 6.43 0.47
N PRO A 122 -13.33 6.85 -0.24
CA PRO A 122 -13.20 7.89 -1.26
C PRO A 122 -12.52 9.14 -0.71
N GLY A 123 -11.52 9.67 -1.42
CA GLY A 123 -10.74 10.81 -0.93
C GLY A 123 -9.44 11.04 -1.71
N LYS A 124 -8.67 12.01 -1.24
CA LYS A 124 -7.34 12.32 -1.76
C LYS A 124 -6.27 11.53 -1.00
N TYR A 125 -5.39 10.92 -1.76
CA TYR A 125 -4.29 10.10 -1.25
C TYR A 125 -2.99 10.40 -2.00
N THR A 126 -1.90 9.92 -1.46
CA THR A 126 -0.61 9.87 -2.13
C THR A 126 -0.09 8.44 -2.07
N LEU A 127 0.12 7.80 -3.22
CA LEU A 127 0.93 6.59 -3.24
C LEU A 127 2.38 6.99 -2.98
N VAL A 128 3.01 6.34 -2.02
CA VAL A 128 4.42 6.55 -1.68
C VAL A 128 5.16 5.24 -1.88
N VAL A 129 6.25 5.32 -2.64
CA VAL A 129 7.25 4.26 -2.76
C VAL A 129 8.55 4.77 -2.18
N GLU A 130 8.99 4.16 -1.10
CA GLU A 130 10.26 4.45 -0.44
C GLU A 130 11.22 3.31 -0.69
N ALA A 131 12.40 3.59 -1.22
CA ALA A 131 13.48 2.65 -1.42
C ALA A 131 14.70 3.07 -0.62
N VAL A 132 15.42 2.10 -0.07
CA VAL A 132 16.73 2.27 0.56
C VAL A 132 17.63 1.10 0.20
N ARG A 133 18.88 1.38 -0.13
CA ARG A 133 19.85 0.36 -0.51
C ARG A 133 21.08 0.47 0.38
N GLU A 134 21.56 -0.67 0.84
CA GLU A 134 22.84 -0.78 1.54
C GLU A 134 23.98 -0.28 0.64
N VAL A 135 24.92 0.46 1.23
CA VAL A 135 26.00 1.15 0.49
C VAL A 135 25.45 2.00 -0.66
N GLY A 136 24.23 2.51 -0.52
CA GLY A 136 23.52 3.24 -1.55
C GLY A 136 22.72 4.42 -1.02
N GLY A 137 21.75 4.83 -1.82
CA GLY A 137 20.88 5.95 -1.52
C GLY A 137 19.56 5.54 -0.86
N ARG A 138 18.78 6.56 -0.61
CA ARG A 138 17.38 6.48 -0.22
C ARG A 138 16.57 7.41 -1.12
N GLU A 139 15.50 6.90 -1.69
CA GLU A 139 14.64 7.66 -2.58
C GLU A 139 13.17 7.47 -2.22
N LEU A 140 12.39 8.53 -2.43
CA LEU A 140 10.93 8.51 -2.34
C LEU A 140 10.33 8.97 -3.65
N VAL A 141 9.44 8.15 -4.20
CA VAL A 141 8.55 8.54 -5.30
C VAL A 141 7.14 8.69 -4.75
N LYS A 142 6.50 9.81 -5.08
CA LYS A 142 5.15 10.16 -4.61
C LYS A 142 4.24 10.41 -5.80
N ILE A 143 3.05 9.79 -5.79
CA ILE A 143 2.04 9.93 -6.83
C ILE A 143 0.72 10.34 -6.18
N PRO A 144 0.23 11.57 -6.40
CA PRO A 144 -1.08 11.98 -5.90
C PRO A 144 -2.20 11.21 -6.61
N LEU A 145 -3.22 10.80 -5.85
CA LEU A 145 -4.36 10.05 -6.34
C LEU A 145 -5.65 10.60 -5.72
N THR A 146 -6.72 10.57 -6.51
CA THR A 146 -8.08 10.75 -5.98
C THR A 146 -8.84 9.45 -6.19
N ILE A 147 -9.20 8.80 -5.10
CA ILE A 147 -10.00 7.56 -5.12
C ILE A 147 -11.47 7.96 -4.96
N ALA A 148 -12.31 7.51 -5.88
CA ALA A 148 -13.75 7.75 -5.84
C ALA A 148 -14.50 6.44 -6.12
N ALA A 149 -15.64 6.26 -5.45
CA ALA A 149 -16.46 5.07 -5.61
C ALA A 149 -16.87 4.87 -7.09
N GLY A 150 -16.67 3.66 -7.61
CA GLY A 150 -17.04 3.29 -8.97
C GLY A 150 -16.26 4.02 -10.08
N LYS A 151 -15.13 4.67 -9.76
CA LYS A 151 -14.29 5.37 -10.75
C LYS A 151 -12.88 4.84 -10.75
N SER A 152 -12.32 4.73 -11.95
CA SER A 152 -10.90 4.43 -12.12
C SER A 152 -10.03 5.66 -11.85
N ALA A 153 -8.84 5.45 -11.34
CA ALA A 153 -7.80 6.47 -11.20
C ALA A 153 -6.45 5.88 -11.58
N SER A 154 -5.56 6.71 -12.08
CA SER A 154 -4.19 6.29 -12.39
C SER A 154 -3.22 7.44 -12.17
N GLY A 155 -1.96 7.09 -11.99
CA GLY A 155 -0.87 8.05 -11.89
C GLY A 155 0.47 7.37 -12.14
N SER A 156 1.46 8.17 -12.49
CA SER A 156 2.82 7.69 -12.67
C SER A 156 3.84 8.76 -12.28
N ALA A 157 5.01 8.30 -11.88
CA ALA A 157 6.17 9.14 -11.63
C ALA A 157 7.44 8.32 -11.91
N LYS A 158 8.59 8.96 -11.91
CA LYS A 158 9.89 8.30 -12.11
C LYS A 158 10.85 8.74 -11.01
N GLY A 159 11.57 7.80 -10.46
CA GLY A 159 12.70 8.06 -9.61
C GLY A 159 13.93 8.51 -10.42
N SER A 160 14.94 8.96 -9.70
CA SER A 160 16.19 9.48 -10.26
C SER A 160 17.43 8.70 -9.83
N SER A 161 17.30 7.80 -8.85
CA SER A 161 18.42 7.08 -8.26
C SER A 161 18.10 5.62 -7.97
N GLU A 162 17.41 5.31 -6.89
CA GLU A 162 17.15 3.94 -6.44
C GLU A 162 15.87 3.34 -7.07
N LEU A 163 15.02 4.17 -7.65
CA LEU A 163 13.76 3.80 -8.29
C LEU A 163 13.74 4.24 -9.76
N GLY A 164 13.19 3.41 -10.63
CA GLY A 164 12.85 3.74 -12.01
C GLY A 164 11.42 4.26 -12.13
N ALA A 165 10.71 3.77 -13.13
CA ALA A 165 9.31 4.12 -13.33
C ALA A 165 8.42 3.50 -12.23
N VAL A 166 7.50 4.31 -11.70
CA VAL A 166 6.45 3.87 -10.78
C VAL A 166 5.10 4.27 -11.37
N SER A 167 4.16 3.35 -11.37
CA SER A 167 2.78 3.64 -11.79
C SER A 167 1.78 2.96 -10.89
N VAL A 168 0.59 3.53 -10.82
CA VAL A 168 -0.53 2.97 -10.08
C VAL A 168 -1.80 3.07 -10.90
N THR A 169 -2.62 2.04 -10.81
CA THR A 169 -3.96 2.00 -11.38
C THR A 169 -4.92 1.53 -10.30
N VAL A 170 -6.00 2.27 -10.14
CA VAL A 170 -7.14 1.94 -9.28
C VAL A 170 -8.32 1.65 -10.19
N ALA A 171 -8.96 0.52 -10.00
CA ALA A 171 -10.18 0.13 -10.72
C ALA A 171 -11.29 -0.21 -9.73
N PRO A 172 -12.55 0.03 -10.11
CA PRO A 172 -13.73 -0.35 -9.33
C PRO A 172 -13.79 -1.83 -9.09
#